data_bcee04b72f6aa13c19a90567e7bbd26e
#
_entry.id   bcee04b72f6aa13c19a90567e7bbd26e
#
_cell.length_a   1.000
_cell.length_b   1.000
_cell.length_c   1.000
_cell.angle_alpha   90.00
_cell.angle_beta   90.00
_cell.angle_gamma   90.00
#
_symmetry.space_group_name_H-M   'P 1'
#
loop_
_entity.id
_entity.type
_entity.pdbx_description
1 polymer ?
#
loop_
_entity_poly.entity_id
_entity_poly.type
_entity_poly.pdbx_seq_one_letter_code
_entity_poly.pdbx_strand_id
1 'polypeptide(L)'
;MENIKNRTEELLLSTGRQGIADLLVEMDEMGFYTAPCSTQYHLACPGGLAEHSLNVYGLMDKLSGILYPEVDKSSVILCALLHDLGKAGQFGKPNYIINMLKGRGKNAEPYQSPTKPYIGNPDLLYIDHEVRSIQIASRHIDLTEDENWAILMHNGMYGNFKYQIQGKETPLYL
;
A
#
# COMPACT_ATOMS: atom_id res chain seq x y z
N MET A 1 -6.86 11.72 -9.92
CA MET A 1 -5.94 10.56 -10.10
C MET A 1 -4.61 10.98 -10.69
N GLU A 2 -4.58 11.72 -11.79
CA GLU A 2 -3.32 12.19 -12.42
C GLU A 2 -2.36 12.89 -11.44
N ASN A 3 -2.85 13.82 -10.62
CA ASN A 3 -2.04 14.53 -9.63
C ASN A 3 -1.47 13.61 -8.53
N ILE A 4 -2.23 12.58 -8.12
CA ILE A 4 -1.78 11.58 -7.12
C ILE A 4 -0.66 10.72 -7.70
N LYS A 5 -0.83 10.23 -8.94
CA LYS A 5 0.19 9.46 -9.64
C LYS A 5 1.48 10.27 -9.78
N ASN A 6 1.40 11.45 -10.39
CA ASN A 6 2.57 12.30 -10.60
C ASN A 6 3.31 12.60 -9.29
N ARG A 7 2.56 12.90 -8.21
CA ARG A 7 3.18 13.17 -6.91
C ARG A 7 3.87 11.96 -6.30
N THR A 8 3.28 10.78 -6.44
CA THR A 8 3.90 9.53 -5.97
C THR A 8 5.19 9.23 -6.73
N GLU A 9 5.15 9.37 -8.06
CA GLU A 9 6.30 9.15 -8.94
C GLU A 9 7.43 10.15 -8.64
N GLU A 10 7.14 11.45 -8.50
CA GLU A 10 8.11 12.48 -8.12
C GLU A 10 8.82 12.14 -6.80
N LEU A 11 8.05 11.74 -5.77
CA LEU A 11 8.59 11.39 -4.48
C LEU A 11 9.50 10.16 -4.56
N LEU A 12 9.05 9.08 -5.19
CA LEU A 12 9.84 7.86 -5.34
C LEU A 12 11.13 8.12 -6.15
N LEU A 13 11.04 8.85 -7.25
CA LEU A 13 12.21 9.23 -8.06
C LEU A 13 13.19 10.10 -7.26
N SER A 14 12.70 10.98 -6.37
CA SER A 14 13.55 11.84 -5.54
C SER A 14 14.41 11.08 -4.54
N THR A 15 14.09 9.82 -4.24
CA THR A 15 14.92 8.95 -3.37
C THR A 15 16.27 8.61 -3.99
N GLY A 16 16.38 8.68 -5.32
CA GLY A 16 17.59 8.30 -6.05
C GLY A 16 17.92 6.80 -5.97
N ARG A 17 17.04 5.95 -5.42
CA ARG A 17 17.28 4.51 -5.34
C ARG A 17 17.31 3.88 -6.73
N GLN A 18 18.32 3.06 -6.98
CA GLN A 18 18.41 2.29 -8.22
C GLN A 18 17.21 1.36 -8.34
N GLY A 19 16.62 1.26 -9.55
CA GLY A 19 15.47 0.39 -9.84
C GLY A 19 14.09 1.03 -9.61
N ILE A 20 14.01 2.26 -9.06
CA ILE A 20 12.73 2.95 -8.87
C ILE A 20 11.94 3.09 -10.18
N ALA A 21 12.59 3.37 -11.30
CA ALA A 21 11.88 3.51 -12.58
C ALA A 21 11.15 2.21 -12.98
N ASP A 22 11.79 1.07 -12.79
CA ASP A 22 11.20 -0.25 -13.08
C ASP A 22 10.08 -0.59 -12.08
N LEU A 23 10.24 -0.21 -10.81
CA LEU A 23 9.20 -0.35 -9.79
C LEU A 23 7.95 0.47 -10.16
N LEU A 24 8.12 1.71 -10.63
CA LEU A 24 7.01 2.56 -11.06
C LEU A 24 6.22 1.97 -12.23
N VAL A 25 6.91 1.33 -13.18
CA VAL A 25 6.26 0.60 -14.27
C VAL A 25 5.41 -0.55 -13.71
N GLU A 26 5.97 -1.38 -12.82
CA GLU A 26 5.21 -2.47 -12.20
C GLU A 26 4.03 -1.94 -11.36
N MET A 27 4.20 -0.84 -10.62
CA MET A 27 3.12 -0.21 -9.84
C MET A 27 1.94 0.22 -10.73
N ASP A 28 2.22 0.74 -11.91
CA ASP A 28 1.19 1.12 -12.88
C ASP A 28 0.48 -0.12 -13.47
N GLU A 29 1.26 -1.10 -13.92
CA GLU A 29 0.74 -2.35 -14.49
C GLU A 29 -0.12 -3.16 -13.51
N MET A 30 0.25 -3.21 -12.24
CA MET A 30 -0.53 -3.90 -11.20
C MET A 30 -1.74 -3.10 -10.70
N GLY A 31 -1.92 -1.85 -11.16
CA GLY A 31 -3.06 -1.02 -10.84
C GLY A 31 -2.98 -0.32 -9.48
N PHE A 32 -1.79 -0.03 -8.94
CA PHE A 32 -1.61 0.67 -7.66
C PHE A 32 -2.39 1.99 -7.60
N TYR A 33 -2.39 2.75 -8.70
CA TYR A 33 -3.05 4.05 -8.77
C TYR A 33 -4.58 4.00 -8.91
N THR A 34 -5.14 2.81 -9.15
CA THR A 34 -6.58 2.61 -9.33
C THR A 34 -7.20 1.70 -8.26
N ALA A 35 -6.37 0.97 -7.52
CA ALA A 35 -6.82 0.06 -6.47
C ALA A 35 -7.47 0.79 -5.29
N PRO A 36 -8.50 0.19 -4.64
CA PRO A 36 -9.02 0.68 -3.37
C PRO A 36 -8.06 0.34 -2.23
N CYS A 37 -8.05 1.15 -1.17
CA CYS A 37 -7.23 0.89 0.01
C CYS A 37 -7.78 -0.25 0.89
N SER A 38 -9.10 -0.44 0.88
CA SER A 38 -9.77 -1.46 1.70
C SER A 38 -11.05 -1.97 1.05
N THR A 39 -11.66 -3.01 1.63
CA THR A 39 -12.93 -3.55 1.14
C THR A 39 -14.14 -2.69 1.51
N GLN A 40 -14.10 -1.99 2.66
CA GLN A 40 -15.27 -1.27 3.18
C GLN A 40 -14.94 -0.14 4.19
N TYR A 41 -13.67 -0.01 4.58
CA TYR A 41 -13.25 0.98 5.57
C TYR A 41 -12.80 2.28 4.90
N HIS A 42 -11.65 2.81 5.30
CA HIS A 42 -11.12 4.04 4.73
C HIS A 42 -10.74 3.85 3.25
N LEU A 43 -11.04 4.86 2.44
CA LEU A 43 -10.67 4.93 1.01
C LEU A 43 -11.02 3.65 0.21
N ALA A 44 -12.19 3.06 0.51
CA ALA A 44 -12.75 1.95 -0.24
C ALA A 44 -13.36 2.45 -1.58
N CYS A 45 -12.56 3.10 -2.40
CA CYS A 45 -12.91 3.71 -3.67
C CYS A 45 -11.75 3.59 -4.68
N PRO A 46 -11.99 3.77 -5.98
CA PRO A 46 -10.93 3.77 -6.97
C PRO A 46 -9.86 4.81 -6.65
N GLY A 47 -8.58 4.41 -6.69
CA GLY A 47 -7.43 5.26 -6.37
C GLY A 47 -7.16 5.45 -4.88
N GLY A 48 -8.00 4.87 -4.01
CA GLY A 48 -7.89 5.03 -2.56
C GLY A 48 -6.57 4.53 -1.98
N LEU A 49 -5.93 3.53 -2.60
CA LEU A 49 -4.65 3.00 -2.15
C LEU A 49 -3.52 4.03 -2.31
N ALA A 50 -3.39 4.63 -3.48
CA ALA A 50 -2.37 5.65 -3.73
C ALA A 50 -2.61 6.92 -2.90
N GLU A 51 -3.87 7.33 -2.73
CA GLU A 51 -4.24 8.44 -1.86
C GLU A 51 -3.87 8.15 -0.40
N HIS A 52 -4.15 6.95 0.11
CA HIS A 52 -3.75 6.52 1.44
C HIS A 52 -2.25 6.63 1.64
N SER A 53 -1.46 6.08 0.71
CA SER A 53 0.00 6.09 0.80
C SER A 53 0.57 7.51 0.83
N LEU A 54 0.03 8.44 0.04
CA LEU A 54 0.41 9.85 0.10
C LEU A 54 0.01 10.55 1.41
N ASN A 55 -1.15 10.20 1.97
CA ASN A 55 -1.58 10.72 3.27
C ASN A 55 -0.66 10.23 4.39
N VAL A 56 -0.27 8.95 4.37
CA VAL A 56 0.71 8.38 5.30
C VAL A 56 2.05 9.12 5.16
N TYR A 57 2.54 9.30 3.92
CA TYR A 57 3.76 10.06 3.68
C TYR A 57 3.68 11.48 4.28
N GLY A 58 2.59 12.19 4.04
CA GLY A 58 2.41 13.55 4.54
C GLY A 58 2.43 13.67 6.07
N LEU A 59 2.04 12.61 6.78
CA LEU A 59 2.15 12.53 8.24
C LEU A 59 3.56 12.12 8.68
N MET A 60 4.13 11.09 8.09
CA MET A 60 5.46 10.61 8.42
C MET A 60 6.53 11.68 8.18
N ASP A 61 6.47 12.41 7.06
CA ASP A 61 7.42 13.48 6.74
C ASP A 61 7.42 14.60 7.81
N LYS A 62 6.24 14.94 8.34
CA LYS A 62 6.11 15.94 9.40
C LYS A 62 6.58 15.41 10.76
N LEU A 63 6.15 14.20 11.12
CA LEU A 63 6.46 13.62 12.43
C LEU A 63 7.94 13.26 12.53
N SER A 64 8.53 12.64 11.52
CA SER A 64 9.95 12.31 11.52
C SER A 64 10.81 13.56 11.60
N GLY A 65 10.48 14.61 10.88
CA GLY A 65 11.22 15.89 10.96
C GLY A 65 11.21 16.55 12.35
N ILE A 66 10.22 16.22 13.19
CA ILE A 66 10.11 16.76 14.56
C ILE A 66 10.71 15.81 15.59
N LEU A 67 10.38 14.51 15.49
CA LEU A 67 10.69 13.53 16.52
C LEU A 67 11.99 12.78 16.28
N TYR A 68 12.33 12.56 15.01
CA TYR A 68 13.45 11.74 14.57
C TYR A 68 14.16 12.36 13.34
N PRO A 69 14.74 13.58 13.48
CA PRO A 69 15.31 14.32 12.35
C PRO A 69 16.51 13.62 11.70
N GLU A 70 17.08 12.59 12.36
CA GLU A 70 18.17 11.76 11.85
C GLU A 70 17.72 10.66 10.88
N VAL A 71 16.42 10.37 10.80
CA VAL A 71 15.90 9.33 9.89
C VAL A 71 16.07 9.79 8.45
N ASP A 72 16.60 8.89 7.62
CA ASP A 72 16.78 9.17 6.20
C ASP A 72 15.44 9.44 5.50
N LYS A 73 15.36 10.58 4.86
CA LYS A 73 14.15 11.01 4.16
C LYS A 73 13.76 10.07 3.02
N SER A 74 14.71 9.43 2.35
CA SER A 74 14.43 8.43 1.31
C SER A 74 13.71 7.22 1.91
N SER A 75 14.13 6.78 3.10
CA SER A 75 13.48 5.67 3.82
C SER A 75 12.06 6.03 4.25
N VAL A 76 11.82 7.25 4.71
CA VAL A 76 10.47 7.76 5.04
C VAL A 76 9.57 7.71 3.79
N ILE A 77 10.06 8.19 2.65
CA ILE A 77 9.31 8.15 1.38
C ILE A 77 8.99 6.71 0.99
N LEU A 78 10.00 5.83 0.97
CA LEU A 78 9.86 4.44 0.56
C LEU A 78 8.86 3.69 1.47
N CYS A 79 9.04 3.77 2.78
CA CYS A 79 8.16 3.08 3.71
C CYS A 79 6.72 3.60 3.61
N ALA A 80 6.52 4.91 3.57
CA ALA A 80 5.17 5.48 3.48
C ALA A 80 4.46 5.14 2.17
N LEU A 81 5.16 5.13 1.05
CA LEU A 81 4.52 4.91 -0.25
C LEU A 81 4.39 3.42 -0.60
N LEU A 82 5.21 2.55 -0.01
CA LEU A 82 5.25 1.13 -0.38
C LEU A 82 4.69 0.18 0.69
N HIS A 83 4.38 0.64 1.93
CA HIS A 83 3.91 -0.26 3.00
C HIS A 83 2.71 -1.12 2.59
N ASP A 84 1.80 -0.54 1.84
CA ASP A 84 0.55 -1.14 1.39
C ASP A 84 0.55 -1.57 -0.09
N LEU A 85 1.69 -1.54 -0.78
CA LEU A 85 1.82 -1.86 -2.21
C LEU A 85 1.16 -3.21 -2.56
N GLY A 86 1.28 -4.19 -1.68
CA GLY A 86 0.68 -5.52 -1.84
C GLY A 86 -0.85 -5.53 -1.92
N LYS A 87 -1.52 -4.46 -1.49
CA LYS A 87 -2.99 -4.30 -1.64
C LYS A 87 -3.42 -4.03 -3.08
N ALA A 88 -2.54 -3.64 -3.97
CA ALA A 88 -2.88 -3.53 -5.40
C ALA A 88 -3.12 -4.90 -6.04
N GLY A 89 -2.40 -5.92 -5.61
CA GLY A 89 -2.47 -7.28 -6.13
C GLY A 89 -1.10 -7.81 -6.57
N GLN A 90 -1.07 -8.87 -7.34
CA GLN A 90 0.15 -9.48 -7.90
C GLN A 90 -0.18 -10.49 -8.99
N PHE A 91 0.79 -10.84 -9.83
CA PHE A 91 0.65 -11.85 -10.89
C PHE A 91 -0.49 -11.54 -11.87
N GLY A 92 -0.69 -10.27 -12.21
CA GLY A 92 -1.79 -9.84 -13.10
C GLY A 92 -3.18 -9.94 -12.48
N LYS A 93 -3.29 -10.13 -11.16
CA LYS A 93 -4.55 -10.26 -10.43
C LYS A 93 -4.68 -9.14 -9.40
N PRO A 94 -5.77 -8.35 -9.42
CA PRO A 94 -6.02 -7.35 -8.38
C PRO A 94 -6.29 -8.05 -7.04
N ASN A 95 -5.91 -7.41 -5.93
CA ASN A 95 -6.19 -7.92 -4.60
C ASN A 95 -7.66 -7.79 -4.21
N TYR A 96 -8.32 -6.76 -4.72
CA TYR A 96 -9.73 -6.49 -4.49
C TYR A 96 -10.51 -6.46 -5.80
N ILE A 97 -11.72 -7.02 -5.78
CA ILE A 97 -12.69 -6.97 -6.87
C ILE A 97 -13.98 -6.31 -6.40
N ILE A 98 -14.77 -5.78 -7.33
CA ILE A 98 -16.05 -5.15 -7.03
C ILE A 98 -16.99 -6.18 -6.42
N ASN A 99 -17.61 -5.82 -5.29
CA ASN A 99 -18.62 -6.64 -4.62
C ASN A 99 -20.00 -6.39 -5.25
N MET A 100 -20.40 -7.25 -6.19
CA MET A 100 -21.68 -7.19 -6.87
C MET A 100 -22.75 -7.98 -6.12
N LEU A 101 -23.83 -7.32 -5.74
CA LEU A 101 -25.01 -7.92 -5.13
C LEU A 101 -26.07 -8.18 -6.21
N LYS A 102 -26.85 -9.27 -6.00
CA LYS A 102 -28.00 -9.56 -6.85
C LYS A 102 -29.11 -8.54 -6.58
N GLY A 103 -29.68 -7.97 -7.64
CA GLY A 103 -30.87 -7.14 -7.53
C GLY A 103 -32.08 -7.92 -6.97
N ARG A 104 -33.00 -7.19 -6.35
CA ARG A 104 -34.25 -7.77 -5.81
C ARG A 104 -35.32 -7.77 -6.90
N GLY A 105 -35.73 -8.97 -7.34
CA GLY A 105 -36.78 -9.17 -8.35
C GLY A 105 -36.31 -9.93 -9.58
N LYS A 106 -37.26 -10.44 -10.38
CA LYS A 106 -37.00 -11.36 -11.50
C LYS A 106 -36.09 -10.79 -12.61
N ASN A 107 -36.07 -9.45 -12.77
CA ASN A 107 -35.33 -8.74 -13.84
C ASN A 107 -34.44 -7.61 -13.28
N ALA A 108 -34.12 -7.65 -11.98
CA ALA A 108 -33.30 -6.60 -11.38
C ALA A 108 -31.81 -6.79 -11.69
N GLU A 109 -31.18 -5.76 -12.22
CA GLU A 109 -29.75 -5.74 -12.51
C GLU A 109 -28.90 -5.86 -11.23
N PRO A 110 -27.75 -6.55 -11.30
CA PRO A 110 -26.78 -6.55 -10.21
C PRO A 110 -26.27 -5.12 -9.94
N TYR A 111 -25.95 -4.82 -8.67
CA TYR A 111 -25.39 -3.53 -8.26
C TYR A 111 -24.24 -3.71 -7.28
N GLN A 112 -23.34 -2.73 -7.26
CA GLN A 112 -22.24 -2.72 -6.30
C GLN A 112 -22.77 -2.51 -4.88
N SER A 113 -22.26 -3.28 -3.92
CA SER A 113 -22.64 -3.14 -2.52
C SER A 113 -22.29 -1.74 -1.97
N PRO A 114 -23.25 -0.98 -1.44
CA PRO A 114 -22.98 0.34 -0.90
C PRO A 114 -22.25 0.31 0.45
N THR A 115 -22.36 -0.78 1.20
CA THR A 115 -21.75 -0.90 2.53
C THR A 115 -20.41 -1.63 2.51
N LYS A 116 -20.17 -2.47 1.50
CA LYS A 116 -18.91 -3.17 1.28
C LYS A 116 -18.63 -3.22 -0.22
N PRO A 117 -18.13 -2.12 -0.80
CA PRO A 117 -18.01 -1.98 -2.25
C PRO A 117 -17.03 -2.96 -2.89
N TYR A 118 -16.08 -3.50 -2.11
CA TYR A 118 -15.09 -4.46 -2.61
C TYR A 118 -15.04 -5.71 -1.74
N ILE A 119 -14.52 -6.79 -2.32
CA ILE A 119 -14.18 -8.05 -1.64
C ILE A 119 -12.78 -8.49 -2.05
N GLY A 120 -12.16 -9.34 -1.26
CA GLY A 120 -10.92 -10.01 -1.65
C GLY A 120 -11.13 -10.81 -2.93
N ASN A 121 -10.14 -10.78 -3.82
CA ASN A 121 -10.19 -11.56 -5.05
C ASN A 121 -9.96 -13.05 -4.75
N PRO A 122 -10.92 -13.93 -4.99
CA PRO A 122 -10.80 -15.37 -4.71
C PRO A 122 -9.76 -16.07 -5.61
N ASP A 123 -9.41 -15.45 -6.76
CA ASP A 123 -8.43 -16.01 -7.70
C ASP A 123 -6.98 -15.66 -7.32
N LEU A 124 -6.78 -14.79 -6.31
CA LEU A 124 -5.47 -14.46 -5.78
C LEU A 124 -5.28 -15.16 -4.42
N LEU A 125 -4.26 -16.01 -4.31
CA LEU A 125 -3.93 -16.67 -3.04
C LEU A 125 -3.62 -15.63 -1.96
N TYR A 126 -4.09 -15.91 -0.75
CA TYR A 126 -3.83 -15.04 0.39
C TYR A 126 -2.34 -15.05 0.75
N ILE A 127 -1.76 -13.87 0.76
CA ILE A 127 -0.45 -13.55 1.34
C ILE A 127 -0.66 -12.22 2.06
N ASP A 128 -0.15 -12.10 3.27
CA ASP A 128 -0.21 -10.82 3.99
C ASP A 128 0.33 -9.70 3.11
N HIS A 129 -0.40 -8.59 3.04
CA HIS A 129 -0.06 -7.52 2.10
C HIS A 129 1.30 -6.88 2.41
N GLU A 130 1.73 -6.87 3.67
CA GLU A 130 3.06 -6.43 4.09
C GLU A 130 4.16 -7.27 3.43
N VAL A 131 4.00 -8.60 3.50
CA VAL A 131 4.93 -9.56 2.87
C VAL A 131 4.94 -9.38 1.36
N ARG A 132 3.75 -9.20 0.77
CA ARG A 132 3.61 -8.96 -0.66
C ARG A 132 4.24 -7.63 -1.08
N SER A 133 4.08 -6.57 -0.28
CA SER A 133 4.70 -5.26 -0.51
C SER A 133 6.21 -5.36 -0.57
N ILE A 134 6.83 -6.00 0.42
CA ILE A 134 8.28 -6.25 0.45
C ILE A 134 8.71 -7.08 -0.77
N GLN A 135 7.99 -8.16 -1.08
CA GLN A 135 8.32 -9.03 -2.21
C GLN A 135 8.29 -8.28 -3.56
N ILE A 136 7.33 -7.40 -3.77
CA ILE A 136 7.22 -6.60 -4.99
C ILE A 136 8.35 -5.58 -5.03
N ALA A 137 8.53 -4.79 -3.98
CA ALA A 137 9.55 -3.76 -3.91
C ALA A 137 10.97 -4.33 -4.10
N SER A 138 11.29 -5.44 -3.40
CA SER A 138 12.62 -6.05 -3.41
C SER A 138 13.01 -6.71 -4.74
N ARG A 139 12.11 -6.80 -5.71
CA ARG A 139 12.47 -7.20 -7.08
C ARG A 139 13.18 -6.11 -7.86
N HIS A 140 13.00 -4.87 -7.43
CA HIS A 140 13.48 -3.68 -8.14
C HIS A 140 14.49 -2.88 -7.33
N ILE A 141 14.26 -2.75 -6.03
CA ILE A 141 15.08 -1.91 -5.14
C ILE A 141 15.61 -2.72 -3.96
N ASP A 142 16.81 -2.37 -3.51
CA ASP A 142 17.35 -2.91 -2.26
C ASP A 142 16.73 -2.13 -1.09
N LEU A 143 15.97 -2.84 -0.26
CA LEU A 143 15.46 -2.31 1.01
C LEU A 143 16.47 -2.56 2.13
N THR A 144 16.68 -1.58 2.98
CA THR A 144 17.47 -1.75 4.21
C THR A 144 16.73 -2.67 5.20
N GLU A 145 17.44 -3.17 6.21
CA GLU A 145 16.81 -3.97 7.28
C GLU A 145 15.69 -3.19 7.98
N ASP A 146 15.92 -1.91 8.27
CA ASP A 146 14.96 -1.04 8.94
C ASP A 146 13.72 -0.75 8.06
N GLU A 147 13.91 -0.52 6.76
CA GLU A 147 12.81 -0.36 5.79
C GLU A 147 11.97 -1.64 5.68
N ASN A 148 12.61 -2.81 5.59
CA ASN A 148 11.91 -4.10 5.62
C ASN A 148 11.10 -4.28 6.89
N TRP A 149 11.71 -3.96 8.05
CA TRP A 149 11.06 -4.05 9.35
C TRP A 149 9.87 -3.09 9.44
N ALA A 150 10.04 -1.83 9.06
CA ALA A 150 8.98 -0.83 9.09
C ALA A 150 7.79 -1.22 8.21
N ILE A 151 8.04 -1.70 6.98
CA ILE A 151 6.97 -2.18 6.09
C ILE A 151 6.29 -3.43 6.67
N LEU A 152 7.06 -4.42 7.16
CA LEU A 152 6.50 -5.64 7.71
C LEU A 152 5.62 -5.40 8.93
N MET A 153 6.01 -4.45 9.78
CA MET A 153 5.38 -4.21 11.09
C MET A 153 4.37 -3.06 11.09
N HIS A 154 4.12 -2.39 9.95
CA HIS A 154 3.30 -1.17 9.91
C HIS A 154 1.88 -1.33 10.48
N ASN A 155 1.31 -2.55 10.49
CA ASN A 155 0.03 -2.81 11.14
C ASN A 155 0.12 -2.88 12.69
N GLY A 156 1.32 -2.82 13.25
CA GLY A 156 1.55 -2.79 14.68
C GLY A 156 0.82 -3.92 15.42
N MET A 157 0.08 -3.55 16.46
CA MET A 157 -0.67 -4.51 17.29
C MET A 157 -1.84 -5.19 16.57
N TYR A 158 -2.22 -4.74 15.40
CA TYR A 158 -3.28 -5.33 14.58
C TYR A 158 -2.74 -6.32 13.53
N GLY A 159 -1.42 -6.31 13.29
CA GLY A 159 -0.77 -7.21 12.34
C GLY A 159 -0.58 -8.63 12.86
N ASN A 160 -0.36 -9.56 11.92
CA ASN A 160 -0.06 -10.96 12.24
C ASN A 160 1.31 -11.12 12.90
N PHE A 161 2.20 -10.15 12.74
CA PHE A 161 3.58 -10.15 13.28
C PHE A 161 3.73 -9.42 14.61
N LYS A 162 2.63 -8.97 15.23
CA LYS A 162 2.64 -8.13 16.44
C LYS A 162 3.51 -8.63 17.60
N TYR A 163 3.65 -9.95 17.75
CA TYR A 163 4.46 -10.53 18.82
C TYR A 163 5.98 -10.42 18.56
N GLN A 164 6.38 -10.04 17.36
CA GLN A 164 7.78 -9.87 16.99
C GLN A 164 8.31 -8.46 17.31
N ILE A 165 7.44 -7.51 17.58
CA ILE A 165 7.81 -6.10 17.84
C ILE A 165 8.67 -6.02 19.11
N GLN A 166 8.16 -6.39 20.25
CA GLN A 166 8.81 -6.64 21.54
C GLN A 166 10.09 -5.80 21.85
N GLY A 167 9.99 -4.48 21.83
CA GLY A 167 11.10 -3.59 22.17
C GLY A 167 12.15 -3.45 21.04
N LYS A 168 11.78 -3.77 19.82
CA LYS A 168 12.59 -3.58 18.61
C LYS A 168 12.05 -2.47 17.70
N GLU A 169 11.29 -1.57 18.28
CA GLU A 169 10.75 -0.42 17.55
C GLU A 169 11.89 0.49 17.12
N THR A 170 11.94 0.77 15.83
CA THR A 170 12.89 1.73 15.26
C THR A 170 12.20 3.07 14.99
N PRO A 171 12.94 4.19 14.90
CA PRO A 171 12.35 5.48 14.55
C PRO A 171 11.57 5.48 13.23
N LEU A 172 11.97 4.66 12.27
CA LEU A 172 11.27 4.55 10.99
C LEU A 172 9.94 3.78 11.12
N TYR A 173 9.85 2.82 12.04
CA TYR A 173 8.64 2.08 12.34
C TYR A 173 7.63 2.91 13.16
N LEU A 174 8.12 3.73 14.14
CA LEU A 174 7.31 4.58 15.01
C LEU A 174 6.67 5.74 14.29
#